data_276da1bdc4503932badbfa8f18d4c0c7
#
_entry.id   276da1bdc4503932badbfa8f18d4c0c7
#
_cell.length_a   1.000
_cell.length_b   1.000
_cell.length_c   1.000
_cell.angle_alpha   90.00
_cell.angle_beta   90.00
_cell.angle_gamma   90.00
#
_symmetry.space_group_name_H-M   'P 1'
#
loop_
_entity.id
_entity.type
_entity.pdbx_description
1 polymer ?
#
loop_
_entity_poly.entity_id
_entity_poly.type
_entity_poly.pdbx_seq_one_letter_code
_entity_poly.pdbx_strand_id
1 'polypeptide(L)'
;MYKRQGYTIVRSPLAGHISERHVDLGTLVGPGGKSLLATVVKSDTVLVDFSMTALDYLKSKERNVNLGQKDSTRSWQPNVSITLADNTIYPYKGLVDFAEPQVDPRTGTFSVRAEMPNPERVLLPGQFTKVKLLLDVRESATVVPLKSVIIEKGGAYIYVMRKDSTVERRFIELGPEFQNQVVVERGLAPGEDIVIEGYHKLNPGMKVKVSPAVEDKKTEEEDTIG
;
A
#
# COMPACT_ATOMS: atom_id res chain seq x y z
N MET A 1 0.09 -32.22 -50.72
CA MET A 1 0.12 -33.20 -49.63
C MET A 1 1.22 -32.85 -48.58
N TYR A 2 1.27 -31.59 -48.11
CA TYR A 2 2.41 -31.11 -47.28
C TYR A 2 2.01 -30.45 -45.94
N LYS A 3 0.80 -30.59 -45.44
CA LYS A 3 0.33 -29.87 -44.26
C LYS A 3 0.25 -30.68 -42.94
N ARG A 4 0.61 -31.96 -42.90
CA ARG A 4 0.44 -32.78 -41.68
C ARG A 4 1.69 -32.92 -40.82
N GLN A 5 2.87 -32.60 -41.29
CA GLN A 5 4.12 -32.72 -40.50
C GLN A 5 4.28 -31.64 -39.41
N GLY A 6 3.60 -30.50 -39.52
CA GLY A 6 3.63 -29.46 -38.50
C GLY A 6 2.91 -29.82 -37.17
N TYR A 7 2.10 -30.87 -37.17
CA TYR A 7 1.36 -31.33 -35.96
C TYR A 7 2.13 -32.35 -35.13
N THR A 8 3.31 -32.76 -35.57
CA THR A 8 4.14 -33.73 -34.82
C THR A 8 4.98 -33.09 -33.72
N ILE A 9 5.12 -31.77 -33.72
CA ILE A 9 5.83 -31.00 -32.70
C ILE A 9 4.85 -29.98 -32.12
N VAL A 10 4.46 -30.19 -30.86
CA VAL A 10 3.64 -29.24 -30.12
C VAL A 10 4.53 -28.35 -29.25
N ARG A 11 4.43 -27.04 -29.45
CA ARG A 11 5.19 -26.04 -28.69
C ARG A 11 4.25 -25.19 -27.87
N SER A 12 4.70 -24.78 -26.70
CA SER A 12 3.97 -23.78 -25.89
C SER A 12 3.95 -22.44 -26.63
N PRO A 13 2.80 -21.75 -26.67
CA PRO A 13 2.69 -20.41 -27.24
C PRO A 13 3.32 -19.33 -26.35
N LEU A 14 3.62 -19.65 -25.07
CA LEU A 14 4.22 -18.74 -24.11
C LEU A 14 5.42 -19.39 -23.41
N ALA A 15 6.35 -18.56 -22.96
CA ALA A 15 7.42 -18.98 -22.08
C ALA A 15 6.88 -19.17 -20.66
N GLY A 16 7.20 -20.29 -20.03
CA GLY A 16 6.69 -20.61 -18.69
C GLY A 16 7.17 -21.97 -18.22
N HIS A 17 6.62 -22.43 -17.10
CA HIS A 17 6.90 -23.72 -16.50
C HIS A 17 5.75 -24.68 -16.76
N ILE A 18 6.11 -25.91 -17.09
CA ILE A 18 5.14 -27.00 -17.16
C ILE A 18 4.75 -27.36 -15.74
N SER A 19 3.45 -27.22 -15.41
CA SER A 19 2.88 -27.60 -14.12
C SER A 19 2.64 -29.11 -14.07
N GLU A 20 1.63 -29.58 -14.77
CA GLU A 20 1.23 -30.98 -14.76
C GLU A 20 1.17 -31.54 -16.16
N ARG A 21 1.64 -32.77 -16.31
CA ARG A 21 1.50 -33.54 -17.54
C ARG A 21 0.24 -34.42 -17.43
N HIS A 22 -0.70 -34.23 -18.34
CA HIS A 22 -2.00 -34.92 -18.31
C HIS A 22 -2.04 -36.20 -19.17
N VAL A 23 -0.99 -36.46 -19.95
CA VAL A 23 -0.91 -37.61 -20.85
C VAL A 23 0.42 -38.31 -20.71
N ASP A 24 0.43 -39.63 -20.84
CA ASP A 24 1.62 -40.49 -20.80
C ASP A 24 2.14 -40.81 -22.21
N LEU A 25 3.39 -41.29 -22.25
CA LEU A 25 3.98 -41.77 -23.50
C LEU A 25 3.16 -42.93 -24.06
N GLY A 26 2.84 -42.87 -25.35
CA GLY A 26 1.98 -43.84 -26.01
C GLY A 26 0.50 -43.50 -26.03
N THR A 27 0.06 -42.43 -25.35
CA THR A 27 -1.32 -41.96 -25.40
C THR A 27 -1.63 -41.38 -26.77
N LEU A 28 -2.71 -41.80 -27.39
CA LEU A 28 -3.19 -41.21 -28.63
C LEU A 28 -3.77 -39.82 -28.36
N VAL A 29 -3.19 -38.81 -28.98
CA VAL A 29 -3.62 -37.41 -28.91
C VAL A 29 -3.98 -36.87 -30.30
N GLY A 30 -4.94 -35.99 -30.38
CA GLY A 30 -5.42 -35.49 -31.68
C GLY A 30 -6.09 -34.13 -31.60
N PRO A 31 -6.42 -33.52 -32.75
CA PRO A 31 -7.14 -32.27 -32.81
C PRO A 31 -8.57 -32.47 -32.29
N GLY A 32 -8.90 -31.78 -31.23
CA GLY A 32 -10.24 -31.79 -30.60
C GLY A 32 -10.09 -31.74 -29.11
N GLY A 33 -10.87 -30.91 -28.42
CA GLY A 33 -10.75 -30.44 -27.05
C GLY A 33 -10.61 -31.46 -25.89
N LYS A 34 -10.24 -32.70 -26.18
CA LYS A 34 -10.04 -33.78 -25.18
C LYS A 34 -8.57 -34.14 -24.93
N SER A 35 -7.62 -33.51 -25.62
CA SER A 35 -6.20 -33.82 -25.47
C SER A 35 -5.44 -32.68 -24.81
N LEU A 36 -5.73 -32.44 -23.52
CA LEU A 36 -4.87 -31.57 -22.70
C LEU A 36 -3.58 -32.31 -22.44
N LEU A 37 -2.47 -31.79 -23.01
CA LEU A 37 -1.14 -32.42 -22.89
C LEU A 37 -0.45 -32.04 -21.60
N ALA A 38 -0.36 -30.75 -21.34
CA ALA A 38 0.25 -30.19 -20.17
C ALA A 38 -0.27 -28.75 -19.94
N THR A 39 -0.19 -28.30 -18.74
CA THR A 39 -0.47 -26.89 -18.37
C THR A 39 0.85 -26.14 -18.23
N VAL A 40 0.97 -25.01 -18.91
CA VAL A 40 2.15 -24.12 -18.81
C VAL A 40 1.73 -22.86 -18.06
N VAL A 41 2.42 -22.57 -16.97
CA VAL A 41 2.17 -21.40 -16.12
C VAL A 41 3.30 -20.39 -16.28
N LYS A 42 2.96 -19.15 -16.57
CA LYS A 42 3.88 -18.04 -16.50
C LYS A 42 3.93 -17.56 -15.04
N SER A 43 5.11 -17.60 -14.43
CA SER A 43 5.29 -17.34 -13.00
C SER A 43 6.31 -16.25 -12.67
N ASP A 44 6.88 -15.58 -13.68
CA ASP A 44 7.78 -14.44 -13.56
C ASP A 44 7.06 -13.16 -13.09
N THR A 45 5.75 -13.12 -13.32
CA THR A 45 4.85 -12.07 -12.89
C THR A 45 3.58 -12.72 -12.40
N VAL A 46 3.06 -12.32 -11.26
CA VAL A 46 1.81 -12.82 -10.68
C VAL A 46 0.80 -11.69 -10.52
N LEU A 47 -0.46 -12.05 -10.61
CA LEU A 47 -1.56 -11.12 -10.34
C LEU A 47 -2.03 -11.32 -8.91
N VAL A 48 -2.16 -10.22 -8.19
CA VAL A 48 -2.67 -10.18 -6.82
C VAL A 48 -4.03 -9.52 -6.84
N ASP A 49 -5.08 -10.31 -6.61
CA ASP A 49 -6.45 -9.83 -6.52
C ASP A 49 -6.81 -9.57 -5.05
N PHE A 50 -7.37 -8.41 -4.78
CA PHE A 50 -7.84 -8.04 -3.45
C PHE A 50 -9.08 -7.15 -3.53
N SER A 51 -9.84 -7.08 -2.44
CA SER A 51 -11.05 -6.26 -2.39
C SER A 51 -10.78 -4.93 -1.69
N MET A 52 -11.37 -3.87 -2.22
CA MET A 52 -11.32 -2.52 -1.68
C MET A 52 -12.72 -2.01 -1.39
N THR A 53 -12.91 -1.25 -0.31
CA THR A 53 -14.22 -0.67 0.00
C THR A 53 -14.53 0.55 -0.87
N ALA A 54 -15.81 0.79 -1.14
CA ALA A 54 -16.24 1.98 -1.87
C ALA A 54 -15.83 3.28 -1.14
N LEU A 55 -15.79 3.26 0.20
CA LEU A 55 -15.36 4.40 1.01
C LEU A 55 -13.89 4.75 0.77
N ASP A 56 -13.00 3.73 0.78
CA ASP A 56 -11.57 3.95 0.54
C ASP A 56 -11.31 4.43 -0.89
N TYR A 57 -12.11 3.95 -1.84
CA TYR A 57 -12.08 4.45 -3.22
C TYR A 57 -12.45 5.92 -3.31
N LEU A 58 -13.53 6.35 -2.64
CA LEU A 58 -13.94 7.76 -2.63
C LEU A 58 -12.85 8.63 -2.02
N LYS A 59 -12.26 8.22 -0.89
CA LYS A 59 -11.12 8.92 -0.29
C LYS A 59 -9.91 9.03 -1.23
N SER A 60 -9.62 7.99 -2.02
CA SER A 60 -8.55 8.03 -3.01
C SER A 60 -8.88 8.99 -4.16
N LYS A 61 -10.15 9.04 -4.59
CA LYS A 61 -10.63 9.96 -5.63
C LYS A 61 -10.59 11.43 -5.21
N GLU A 62 -10.96 11.75 -3.99
CA GLU A 62 -10.82 13.11 -3.42
C GLU A 62 -9.38 13.61 -3.49
N ARG A 63 -8.42 12.69 -3.46
CA ARG A 63 -6.98 12.96 -3.59
C ARG A 63 -6.45 12.83 -5.02
N ASN A 64 -7.35 12.74 -6.01
CA ASN A 64 -7.04 12.56 -7.44
C ASN A 64 -6.22 11.30 -7.75
N VAL A 65 -6.26 10.27 -6.92
CA VAL A 65 -5.60 8.98 -7.19
C VAL A 65 -6.47 8.15 -8.12
N ASN A 66 -5.98 7.85 -9.31
CA ASN A 66 -6.64 6.96 -10.26
C ASN A 66 -6.00 5.58 -10.19
N LEU A 67 -6.76 4.59 -9.71
CA LEU A 67 -6.33 3.19 -9.68
C LEU A 67 -6.34 2.62 -11.10
N GLY A 68 -5.29 1.90 -11.47
CA GLY A 68 -5.18 1.26 -12.79
C GLY A 68 -4.81 2.21 -13.95
N GLN A 69 -4.52 3.48 -13.69
CA GLN A 69 -4.06 4.43 -14.72
C GLN A 69 -2.70 5.01 -14.33
N LYS A 70 -1.79 5.07 -15.30
CA LYS A 70 -0.51 5.74 -15.12
C LYS A 70 -0.74 7.26 -15.14
N ASP A 71 -0.41 7.91 -14.04
CA ASP A 71 -0.42 9.36 -13.93
C ASP A 71 1.01 9.88 -14.09
N SER A 72 1.29 10.50 -15.24
CA SER A 72 2.60 11.06 -15.56
C SER A 72 2.91 12.36 -14.82
N THR A 73 1.92 12.94 -14.13
CA THR A 73 2.08 14.21 -13.39
C THR A 73 2.60 14.00 -11.98
N ARG A 74 2.69 12.75 -11.51
CA ARG A 74 3.12 12.39 -10.16
C ARG A 74 4.48 11.71 -10.17
N SER A 75 5.27 11.97 -9.13
CA SER A 75 6.54 11.31 -8.87
C SER A 75 6.37 9.85 -8.38
N TRP A 76 5.16 9.46 -7.99
CA TRP A 76 4.83 8.13 -7.47
C TRP A 76 3.54 7.56 -8.07
N GLN A 77 3.38 6.25 -8.00
CA GLN A 77 2.17 5.55 -8.44
C GLN A 77 1.60 4.70 -7.30
N PRO A 78 0.27 4.47 -7.27
CA PRO A 78 -0.33 3.52 -6.34
C PRO A 78 0.38 2.17 -6.44
N ASN A 79 0.98 1.73 -5.35
CA ASN A 79 1.71 0.49 -5.33
C ASN A 79 1.21 -0.42 -4.21
N VAL A 80 1.44 -1.70 -4.43
CA VAL A 80 1.06 -2.78 -3.54
C VAL A 80 2.31 -3.41 -2.97
N SER A 81 2.37 -3.53 -1.67
CA SER A 81 3.29 -4.41 -0.97
C SER A 81 2.54 -5.57 -0.35
N ILE A 82 3.14 -6.74 -0.33
CA ILE A 82 2.53 -7.93 0.23
C ILE A 82 3.38 -8.48 1.38
N THR A 83 2.68 -9.08 2.34
CA THR A 83 3.29 -9.83 3.42
C THR A 83 2.88 -11.29 3.26
N LEU A 84 3.86 -12.17 3.24
CA LEU A 84 3.67 -13.60 3.07
C LEU A 84 3.05 -14.24 4.33
N ALA A 85 2.69 -15.51 4.24
CA ALA A 85 2.05 -16.24 5.34
C ALA A 85 2.94 -16.39 6.58
N ASP A 86 4.26 -16.36 6.41
CA ASP A 86 5.27 -16.37 7.47
C ASP A 86 5.55 -15.00 8.10
N ASN A 87 4.77 -13.97 7.73
CA ASN A 87 4.91 -12.57 8.08
C ASN A 87 6.15 -11.87 7.49
N THR A 88 6.89 -12.48 6.57
CA THR A 88 7.94 -11.79 5.83
C THR A 88 7.36 -10.80 4.81
N ILE A 89 8.01 -9.65 4.67
CA ILE A 89 7.61 -8.65 3.67
C ILE A 89 8.26 -9.04 2.34
N TYR A 90 7.43 -9.15 1.30
CA TYR A 90 7.91 -9.44 -0.03
C TYR A 90 8.72 -8.25 -0.59
N PRO A 91 9.95 -8.45 -1.12
CA PRO A 91 10.86 -7.34 -1.42
C PRO A 91 10.44 -6.50 -2.63
N TYR A 92 9.61 -7.06 -3.53
CA TYR A 92 9.16 -6.34 -4.71
C TYR A 92 7.80 -5.69 -4.49
N LYS A 93 7.59 -4.52 -5.10
CA LYS A 93 6.31 -3.82 -5.08
C LYS A 93 5.58 -4.06 -6.38
N GLY A 94 4.27 -4.31 -6.29
CA GLY A 94 3.38 -4.40 -7.43
C GLY A 94 2.75 -3.06 -7.79
N LEU A 95 2.26 -2.95 -9.01
CA LEU A 95 1.50 -1.81 -9.49
C LEU A 95 0.05 -2.22 -9.71
N VAL A 96 -0.87 -1.36 -9.30
CA VAL A 96 -2.29 -1.57 -9.60
C VAL A 96 -2.50 -1.38 -11.11
N ASP A 97 -2.95 -2.43 -11.78
CA ASP A 97 -3.22 -2.44 -13.22
C ASP A 97 -4.71 -2.38 -13.56
N PHE A 98 -5.56 -2.87 -12.66
CA PHE A 98 -7.00 -2.92 -12.87
C PHE A 98 -7.78 -2.68 -11.58
N ALA A 99 -8.87 -1.94 -11.68
CA ALA A 99 -9.88 -1.80 -10.64
C ALA A 99 -11.27 -1.97 -11.27
N GLU A 100 -12.06 -2.86 -10.70
CA GLU A 100 -13.39 -3.15 -11.21
C GLU A 100 -14.31 -1.92 -11.08
N PRO A 101 -15.03 -1.52 -12.14
CA PRO A 101 -15.87 -0.33 -12.09
C PRO A 101 -17.20 -0.54 -11.34
N GLN A 102 -17.47 -1.76 -10.90
CA GLN A 102 -18.72 -2.14 -10.25
C GLN A 102 -18.47 -2.59 -8.82
N VAL A 103 -19.27 -2.07 -7.89
CA VAL A 103 -19.26 -2.47 -6.47
C VAL A 103 -20.24 -3.63 -6.28
N ASP A 104 -19.84 -4.69 -5.59
CA ASP A 104 -20.76 -5.75 -5.14
C ASP A 104 -21.67 -5.19 -4.06
N PRO A 105 -23.00 -5.14 -4.28
CA PRO A 105 -23.94 -4.53 -3.34
C PRO A 105 -24.08 -5.30 -2.03
N ARG A 106 -23.64 -6.56 -1.97
CA ARG A 106 -23.72 -7.39 -0.75
C ARG A 106 -22.56 -7.09 0.21
N THR A 107 -21.39 -6.80 -0.33
CA THR A 107 -20.17 -6.57 0.46
C THR A 107 -19.78 -5.10 0.55
N GLY A 108 -20.26 -4.25 -0.36
CA GLY A 108 -19.85 -2.86 -0.49
C GLY A 108 -18.40 -2.70 -0.97
N THR A 109 -17.83 -3.75 -1.56
CA THR A 109 -16.45 -3.78 -2.05
C THR A 109 -16.40 -4.03 -3.56
N PHE A 110 -15.28 -3.74 -4.17
CA PHE A 110 -14.98 -4.07 -5.56
C PHE A 110 -13.58 -4.68 -5.65
N SER A 111 -13.34 -5.42 -6.73
CA SER A 111 -12.08 -6.10 -6.96
C SER A 111 -11.03 -5.12 -7.50
N VAL A 112 -9.83 -5.22 -6.98
CA VAL A 112 -8.64 -4.51 -7.45
C VAL A 112 -7.57 -5.53 -7.73
N ARG A 113 -6.84 -5.36 -8.84
CA ARG A 113 -5.75 -6.23 -9.26
C ARG A 113 -4.47 -5.46 -9.33
N ALA A 114 -3.42 -6.07 -8.85
CA ALA A 114 -2.06 -5.56 -9.00
C ALA A 114 -1.18 -6.59 -9.70
N GLU A 115 -0.34 -6.11 -10.58
CA GLU A 115 0.72 -6.90 -11.20
C GLU A 115 1.97 -6.85 -10.33
N MET A 116 2.45 -8.02 -9.90
CA MET A 116 3.57 -8.18 -8.98
C MET A 116 4.72 -8.93 -9.66
N PRO A 117 5.93 -8.35 -9.74
CA PRO A 117 7.11 -9.07 -10.22
C PRO A 117 7.42 -10.28 -9.34
N ASN A 118 7.78 -11.41 -9.94
CA ASN A 118 8.08 -12.65 -9.22
C ASN A 118 9.33 -13.34 -9.81
N PRO A 119 10.50 -12.66 -9.85
CA PRO A 119 11.68 -13.21 -10.48
C PRO A 119 12.20 -14.49 -9.80
N GLU A 120 12.08 -14.56 -8.49
CA GLU A 120 12.51 -15.71 -7.68
C GLU A 120 11.44 -16.79 -7.55
N ARG A 121 10.24 -16.56 -8.09
CA ARG A 121 9.11 -17.51 -8.07
C ARG A 121 8.67 -17.96 -6.69
N VAL A 122 8.83 -17.10 -5.72
CA VAL A 122 8.37 -17.35 -4.33
C VAL A 122 6.85 -17.32 -4.23
N LEU A 123 6.22 -16.48 -5.06
CA LEU A 123 4.77 -16.36 -5.09
C LEU A 123 4.17 -17.45 -5.98
N LEU A 124 3.26 -18.21 -5.41
CA LEU A 124 2.55 -19.28 -6.11
C LEU A 124 1.09 -18.90 -6.35
N PRO A 125 0.52 -19.20 -7.53
CA PRO A 125 -0.91 -19.02 -7.77
C PRO A 125 -1.76 -19.76 -6.74
N GLY A 126 -2.82 -19.10 -6.23
CA GLY A 126 -3.70 -19.66 -5.18
C GLY A 126 -3.21 -19.42 -3.75
N GLN A 127 -2.10 -18.73 -3.55
CA GLN A 127 -1.57 -18.38 -2.24
C GLN A 127 -2.31 -17.17 -1.66
N PHE A 128 -2.59 -17.19 -0.36
CA PHE A 128 -3.14 -16.04 0.36
C PHE A 128 -2.03 -15.19 0.94
N THR A 129 -2.15 -13.87 0.78
CA THR A 129 -1.18 -12.89 1.29
C THR A 129 -1.92 -11.72 1.93
N LYS A 130 -1.24 -10.99 2.81
CA LYS A 130 -1.75 -9.70 3.32
C LYS A 130 -1.29 -8.62 2.36
N VAL A 131 -2.24 -7.83 1.86
CA VAL A 131 -1.99 -6.75 0.91
C VAL A 131 -2.02 -5.41 1.63
N LYS A 132 -0.99 -4.60 1.41
CA LYS A 132 -0.92 -3.20 1.82
C LYS A 132 -0.85 -2.33 0.57
N LEU A 133 -1.91 -1.60 0.32
CA LEU A 133 -2.03 -0.68 -0.81
C LEU A 133 -1.62 0.73 -0.38
N LEU A 134 -0.64 1.31 -1.05
CA LEU A 134 -0.26 2.70 -0.90
C LEU A 134 -1.13 3.56 -1.82
N LEU A 135 -2.04 4.33 -1.22
CA LEU A 135 -3.01 5.16 -1.96
C LEU A 135 -2.61 6.63 -2.06
N ASP A 136 -1.74 7.11 -1.17
CA ASP A 136 -1.37 8.51 -1.13
C ASP A 136 0.02 8.70 -0.52
N VAL A 137 0.77 9.64 -1.07
CA VAL A 137 2.05 10.11 -0.53
C VAL A 137 1.97 11.62 -0.40
N ARG A 138 2.13 12.11 0.80
CA ARG A 138 2.16 13.55 1.10
C ARG A 138 3.60 13.97 1.37
N GLU A 139 4.25 14.52 0.35
CA GLU A 139 5.67 14.93 0.43
C GLU A 139 5.92 16.08 1.44
N SER A 140 4.88 16.84 1.80
CA SER A 140 4.99 18.03 2.66
C SER A 140 3.94 18.02 3.78
N ALA A 141 3.63 16.86 4.34
CA ALA A 141 2.69 16.80 5.45
C ALA A 141 3.32 17.31 6.75
N THR A 142 2.62 18.22 7.44
CA THR A 142 2.98 18.58 8.81
C THR A 142 2.57 17.43 9.74
N VAL A 143 3.55 16.81 10.36
CA VAL A 143 3.33 15.64 11.24
C VAL A 143 3.73 16.00 12.65
N VAL A 144 2.91 15.61 13.63
CA VAL A 144 3.18 15.84 15.04
C VAL A 144 3.07 14.53 15.83
N PRO A 145 3.84 14.36 16.92
CA PRO A 145 3.67 13.22 17.81
C PRO A 145 2.25 13.19 18.38
N LEU A 146 1.60 12.02 18.39
CA LEU A 146 0.24 11.87 18.90
C LEU A 146 0.11 12.35 20.35
N LYS A 147 1.16 12.21 21.16
CA LYS A 147 1.22 12.68 22.54
C LYS A 147 1.14 14.21 22.70
N SER A 148 1.37 14.98 21.65
CA SER A 148 1.24 16.45 21.67
C SER A 148 -0.20 16.93 21.43
N VAL A 149 -1.08 16.03 21.00
CA VAL A 149 -2.46 16.35 20.63
C VAL A 149 -3.39 16.18 21.84
N ILE A 150 -4.20 17.19 22.08
CA ILE A 150 -5.20 17.21 23.16
C ILE A 150 -6.57 17.07 22.51
N ILE A 151 -7.26 15.96 22.81
CA ILE A 151 -8.60 15.69 22.31
C ILE A 151 -9.63 16.05 23.39
N GLU A 152 -10.51 16.99 23.09
CA GLU A 152 -11.59 17.41 23.97
C GLU A 152 -12.94 17.41 23.23
N LYS A 153 -14.04 17.68 23.96
CA LYS A 153 -15.41 17.68 23.40
C LYS A 153 -15.62 18.63 22.21
N GLY A 154 -14.70 19.59 21.98
CA GLY A 154 -14.77 20.56 20.86
C GLY A 154 -13.84 20.26 19.70
N GLY A 155 -13.05 19.20 19.77
CA GLY A 155 -12.11 18.82 18.73
C GLY A 155 -10.68 18.58 19.23
N ALA A 156 -9.71 18.65 18.31
CA ALA A 156 -8.31 18.46 18.63
C ALA A 156 -7.59 19.80 18.75
N TYR A 157 -6.72 19.90 19.74
CA TYR A 157 -5.95 21.10 20.06
C TYR A 157 -4.49 20.76 20.27
N ILE A 158 -3.63 21.77 20.03
CA ILE A 158 -2.21 21.70 20.30
C ILE A 158 -1.73 23.02 20.91
N TYR A 159 -0.69 22.95 21.76
CA TYR A 159 -0.01 24.16 22.22
C TYR A 159 1.14 24.49 21.30
N VAL A 160 1.09 25.66 20.69
CA VAL A 160 2.13 26.22 19.82
C VAL A 160 2.88 27.29 20.60
N MET A 161 4.19 27.27 20.51
CA MET A 161 5.03 28.28 21.14
C MET A 161 5.21 29.46 20.19
N ARG A 162 4.98 30.68 20.69
CA ARG A 162 5.26 31.92 20.00
C ARG A 162 6.71 32.36 20.20
N LYS A 163 7.19 33.26 19.36
CA LYS A 163 8.55 33.84 19.42
C LYS A 163 8.87 34.55 20.73
N ASP A 164 7.86 35.02 21.47
CA ASP A 164 7.97 35.67 22.77
C ASP A 164 7.98 34.69 23.95
N SER A 165 8.13 33.38 23.67
CA SER A 165 8.09 32.28 24.65
C SER A 165 6.74 32.13 25.35
N THR A 166 5.67 32.65 24.81
CA THR A 166 4.31 32.38 25.27
C THR A 166 3.69 31.21 24.51
N VAL A 167 2.79 30.47 25.15
CA VAL A 167 2.07 29.36 24.51
C VAL A 167 0.67 29.78 24.11
N GLU A 168 0.28 29.35 22.94
CA GLU A 168 -1.05 29.52 22.37
C GLU A 168 -1.71 28.17 22.19
N ARG A 169 -2.92 28.02 22.68
CA ARG A 169 -3.73 26.85 22.39
C ARG A 169 -4.44 27.05 21.05
N ARG A 170 -4.19 26.19 20.09
CA ARG A 170 -4.71 26.29 18.73
C ARG A 170 -5.50 25.04 18.37
N PHE A 171 -6.66 25.25 17.74
CA PHE A 171 -7.46 24.18 17.14
C PHE A 171 -6.74 23.64 15.90
N ILE A 172 -6.74 22.32 15.76
CA ILE A 172 -6.15 21.62 14.61
C ILE A 172 -7.13 20.61 14.03
N GLU A 173 -7.07 20.43 12.72
CA GLU A 173 -7.76 19.34 12.04
C GLU A 173 -6.77 18.19 11.84
N LEU A 174 -7.15 17.01 12.38
CA LEU A 174 -6.32 15.82 12.30
C LEU A 174 -6.60 15.06 10.99
N GLY A 175 -5.53 14.62 10.36
CA GLY A 175 -5.53 13.68 9.27
C GLY A 175 -5.27 12.23 9.73
N PRO A 176 -4.78 11.37 8.84
CA PRO A 176 -4.45 9.99 9.17
C PRO A 176 -3.31 9.89 10.20
N GLU A 177 -3.43 8.91 11.07
CA GLU A 177 -2.38 8.51 12.00
C GLU A 177 -1.44 7.50 11.32
N PHE A 178 -0.16 7.63 11.60
CA PHE A 178 0.84 6.67 11.16
C PHE A 178 1.87 6.45 12.27
N GLN A 179 2.02 5.22 12.69
CA GLN A 179 2.85 4.83 13.85
C GLN A 179 2.42 5.59 15.10
N ASN A 180 3.26 6.41 15.69
CA ASN A 180 2.94 7.21 16.88
C ASN A 180 2.83 8.70 16.55
N GLN A 181 2.51 9.02 15.31
CA GLN A 181 2.41 10.38 14.77
C GLN A 181 1.07 10.57 14.05
N VAL A 182 0.63 11.81 13.96
CA VAL A 182 -0.61 12.19 13.25
C VAL A 182 -0.34 13.36 12.32
N VAL A 183 -0.91 13.29 11.14
CA VAL A 183 -0.87 14.39 10.17
C VAL A 183 -1.79 15.50 10.65
N VAL A 184 -1.33 16.75 10.62
CA VAL A 184 -2.16 17.93 10.83
C VAL A 184 -2.54 18.51 9.48
N GLU A 185 -3.84 18.47 9.15
CA GLU A 185 -4.35 18.97 7.87
C GLU A 185 -4.50 20.50 7.88
N ARG A 186 -4.93 21.05 9.02
CA ARG A 186 -5.08 22.51 9.20
C ARG A 186 -4.78 22.92 10.63
N GLY A 187 -4.37 24.18 10.81
CA GLY A 187 -4.17 24.81 12.11
C GLY A 187 -2.72 24.85 12.57
N LEU A 188 -1.77 24.24 11.88
CA LEU A 188 -0.34 24.28 12.18
C LEU A 188 0.45 24.55 10.91
N ALA A 189 1.42 25.45 10.97
CA ALA A 189 2.34 25.70 9.88
C ALA A 189 3.65 24.90 10.04
N PRO A 190 4.31 24.51 8.95
CA PRO A 190 5.62 23.89 9.01
C PRO A 190 6.65 24.78 9.73
N GLY A 191 7.44 24.20 10.66
CA GLY A 191 8.48 24.93 11.39
C GLY A 191 8.00 25.66 12.64
N GLU A 192 6.73 25.54 13.02
CA GLU A 192 6.25 26.05 14.32
C GLU A 192 6.66 25.10 15.45
N ASP A 193 7.14 25.67 16.55
CA ASP A 193 7.48 24.92 17.75
C ASP A 193 6.23 24.52 18.52
N ILE A 194 6.12 23.24 18.88
CA ILE A 194 4.98 22.68 19.59
C ILE A 194 5.38 22.13 20.96
N VAL A 195 4.44 22.14 21.90
CA VAL A 195 4.65 21.51 23.20
C VAL A 195 4.26 20.03 23.12
N ILE A 196 5.22 19.15 23.37
CA ILE A 196 5.01 17.71 23.31
C ILE A 196 4.59 17.15 24.68
N GLU A 197 5.13 17.70 25.77
CA GLU A 197 4.88 17.22 27.13
C GLU A 197 4.66 18.37 28.10
N GLY A 198 3.95 18.11 29.20
CA GLY A 198 3.70 19.11 30.27
C GLY A 198 2.53 20.05 30.00
N TYR A 199 1.77 19.87 28.92
CA TYR A 199 0.67 20.74 28.52
C TYR A 199 -0.47 20.83 29.55
N HIS A 200 -0.63 19.85 30.46
CA HIS A 200 -1.67 19.88 31.52
C HIS A 200 -1.47 21.02 32.53
N LYS A 201 -0.28 21.62 32.56
CA LYS A 201 0.06 22.74 33.46
C LYS A 201 0.00 24.09 32.75
N LEU A 202 -0.32 24.10 31.44
CA LEU A 202 -0.29 25.29 30.63
C LEU A 202 -1.65 25.94 30.49
N ASN A 203 -1.65 27.26 30.58
CA ASN A 203 -2.77 28.11 30.20
C ASN A 203 -2.39 28.96 28.98
N PRO A 204 -3.31 29.27 28.08
CA PRO A 204 -3.05 30.15 26.96
C PRO A 204 -2.45 31.49 27.42
N GLY A 205 -1.39 31.95 26.77
CA GLY A 205 -0.67 33.18 27.10
C GLY A 205 0.42 33.04 28.19
N MET A 206 0.60 31.86 28.77
CA MET A 206 1.62 31.63 29.78
C MET A 206 3.03 31.63 29.16
N LYS A 207 3.98 32.28 29.81
CA LYS A 207 5.40 32.19 29.42
C LYS A 207 5.99 30.87 29.90
N VAL A 208 6.68 30.17 29.02
CA VAL A 208 7.29 28.88 29.31
C VAL A 208 8.81 28.91 29.09
N LYS A 209 9.52 28.13 29.91
CA LYS A 209 10.92 27.85 29.68
C LYS A 209 11.01 26.51 28.93
N VAL A 210 11.60 26.55 27.74
CA VAL A 210 11.69 25.39 26.88
C VAL A 210 12.86 24.50 27.31
N SER A 211 12.60 23.21 27.38
CA SER A 211 13.64 22.18 27.30
C SER A 211 13.47 21.48 25.96
N PRO A 212 14.50 21.39 25.10
CA PRO A 212 14.37 20.71 23.83
C PRO A 212 13.96 19.24 24.08
N ALA A 213 13.01 18.76 23.29
CA ALA A 213 12.62 17.36 23.33
C ALA A 213 13.83 16.51 22.90
N VAL A 214 14.17 15.51 23.69
CA VAL A 214 15.11 14.48 23.24
C VAL A 214 14.35 13.64 22.22
N GLU A 215 14.73 13.73 20.95
CA GLU A 215 14.26 12.79 19.96
C GLU A 215 14.67 11.38 20.38
N ASP A 216 13.72 10.53 20.68
CA ASP A 216 13.96 9.10 20.80
C ASP A 216 14.39 8.56 19.41
N LYS A 217 15.70 8.61 19.14
CA LYS A 217 16.34 7.91 18.04
C LYS A 217 16.28 6.40 18.28
N LYS A 218 15.11 5.83 18.20
CA LYS A 218 14.91 4.38 18.16
C LYS A 218 13.89 4.07 17.09
N THR A 219 14.31 4.00 15.85
CA THR A 219 13.67 3.19 14.80
C THR A 219 14.38 3.34 13.44
N GLU A 220 15.73 3.37 13.42
CA GLU A 220 16.49 3.26 12.16
C GLU A 220 17.55 2.13 12.16
N GLU A 221 17.55 1.22 13.13
CA GLU A 221 18.58 0.17 13.21
C GLU A 221 18.05 -1.27 13.08
N GLU A 222 16.86 -1.52 12.57
CA GLU A 222 16.42 -2.90 12.34
C GLU A 222 16.22 -3.28 10.85
N ASP A 223 16.56 -2.43 9.90
CA ASP A 223 16.49 -2.78 8.47
C ASP A 223 17.85 -2.98 7.78
N THR A 224 18.94 -3.16 8.57
CA THR A 224 20.24 -3.45 7.96
C THR A 224 20.97 -4.52 8.78
N ILE A 225 20.54 -5.77 8.69
CA ILE A 225 21.41 -6.98 8.82
C ILE A 225 20.54 -8.22 8.56
N GLY A 226 20.91 -8.97 7.51
CA GLY A 226 20.56 -10.37 7.29
C GLY A 226 19.95 -10.66 5.94
#